data_94a8ea42fb5b63f97cf691bd93938b25
#
_entry.id   94a8ea42fb5b63f97cf691bd93938b25
#
_cell.length_a   1.000
_cell.length_b   1.000
_cell.length_c   1.000
_cell.angle_alpha   90.00
_cell.angle_beta   90.00
_cell.angle_gamma   90.00
#
_symmetry.space_group_name_H-M   'P 1'
#
loop_
_entity.id
_entity.type
_entity.pdbx_description
1 polymer ?
#
loop_
_entity_poly.entity_id
_entity_poly.type
_entity_poly.pdbx_seq_one_letter_code
_entity_poly.pdbx_strand_id
1 'polypeptide(L)'
;MPVHVINEANRCLQCKNPRCRMLGCPIQTNIPEVVRLFKENRMIEAAEILFENNPLSVVCSLVCNHENQCEGHCVRGIKGEPVHFSSIENYISDSCFERLDLSCAPSNGMKVGVVGAGPAGITIAIILARRGYKVTVFETREKIGGILRYGIPEFRLPKSILDRYYRRMRDMGILFRPNFELGGSTGIQDLFDDGYRSVFVGTGAWKPRKLGVPGETFGHVFYAINYLNNPDVYELGDKVAIIGAGNAAMDVARTAIRHGSKDVTVYVRGDKVAASENEYNYAVLDGVHFEFKKNIVRIVDEGAVFCDRVENPETGKLVDDHSTDTLVEADSVMISISQVPRDRLVSKDHDLHLNQRGTLQIDDQGETTMDGVFASGDVVTGAKTVVAAVAAAKQIAENMDAYMQEKFGNKSAE
;
A
#
# COMPACT_ATOMS: atom_id res chain seq x y z
N MET A 1 -25.80 -16.44 -4.79
CA MET A 1 -24.36 -16.52 -4.47
C MET A 1 -23.65 -17.28 -5.59
N PRO A 2 -22.47 -16.85 -6.06
CA PRO A 2 -21.71 -17.56 -7.09
C PRO A 2 -21.28 -18.95 -6.62
N VAL A 3 -21.49 -19.97 -7.44
CA VAL A 3 -21.22 -21.37 -7.09
C VAL A 3 -19.76 -21.61 -6.69
N HIS A 4 -18.81 -20.96 -7.36
CA HIS A 4 -17.37 -21.09 -7.06
C HIS A 4 -17.02 -20.58 -5.66
N VAL A 5 -17.60 -19.46 -5.19
CA VAL A 5 -17.35 -18.92 -3.84
C VAL A 5 -17.92 -19.85 -2.76
N ILE A 6 -19.11 -20.41 -3.01
CA ILE A 6 -19.71 -21.42 -2.11
C ILE A 6 -18.82 -22.66 -2.02
N ASN A 7 -18.31 -23.13 -3.17
CA ASN A 7 -17.43 -24.29 -3.21
C ASN A 7 -16.13 -24.02 -2.42
N GLU A 8 -15.53 -22.84 -2.57
CA GLU A 8 -14.35 -22.47 -1.77
C GLU A 8 -14.68 -22.42 -0.25
N ALA A 9 -15.80 -21.81 0.13
CA ALA A 9 -16.21 -21.76 1.53
C ALA A 9 -16.42 -23.17 2.13
N ASN A 10 -16.96 -24.11 1.34
CA ASN A 10 -17.18 -25.50 1.76
C ASN A 10 -15.86 -26.28 1.96
N ARG A 11 -14.77 -25.85 1.33
CA ARG A 11 -13.46 -26.47 1.51
C ARG A 11 -12.80 -26.09 2.84
N CYS A 12 -13.26 -25.03 3.51
CA CYS A 12 -12.70 -24.57 4.79
C CYS A 12 -12.97 -25.59 5.90
N LEU A 13 -11.89 -26.02 6.58
CA LEU A 13 -11.93 -27.03 7.64
C LEU A 13 -12.38 -26.49 9.00
N GLN A 14 -12.67 -25.20 9.13
CA GLN A 14 -13.08 -24.57 10.39
C GLN A 14 -12.09 -24.87 11.53
N CYS A 15 -10.79 -24.68 11.28
CA CYS A 15 -9.70 -25.07 12.18
C CYS A 15 -9.84 -24.40 13.56
N LYS A 16 -9.69 -25.16 14.64
CA LYS A 16 -9.66 -24.63 16.02
C LYS A 16 -8.49 -23.64 16.22
N ASN A 17 -7.33 -23.95 15.61
CA ASN A 17 -6.13 -23.09 15.62
C ASN A 17 -5.82 -22.70 14.17
N PRO A 18 -6.48 -21.67 13.60
CA PRO A 18 -6.39 -21.33 12.19
C PRO A 18 -5.07 -20.63 11.86
N ARG A 19 -4.12 -21.35 11.23
CA ARG A 19 -2.82 -20.81 10.81
C ARG A 19 -2.98 -19.64 9.83
N CYS A 20 -4.00 -19.70 8.96
CA CYS A 20 -4.33 -18.60 8.04
C CYS A 20 -4.59 -17.27 8.76
N ARG A 21 -5.22 -17.30 9.96
CA ARG A 21 -5.40 -16.14 10.83
C ARG A 21 -4.12 -15.80 11.60
N MET A 22 -3.58 -16.77 12.33
CA MET A 22 -2.57 -16.53 13.36
C MET A 22 -1.18 -16.21 12.78
N LEU A 23 -0.82 -16.85 11.66
CA LEU A 23 0.49 -16.74 11.03
C LEU A 23 0.44 -16.05 9.67
N GLY A 24 -0.69 -16.17 8.96
CA GLY A 24 -0.82 -15.70 7.60
C GLY A 24 -1.35 -14.28 7.48
N CYS A 25 -2.41 -13.94 8.21
CA CYS A 25 -3.06 -12.63 8.08
C CYS A 25 -2.40 -11.58 8.99
N PRO A 26 -1.80 -10.49 8.46
CA PRO A 26 -1.16 -9.45 9.27
C PRO A 26 -2.08 -8.76 10.28
N ILE A 27 -3.38 -8.74 10.02
CA ILE A 27 -4.42 -8.16 10.90
C ILE A 27 -5.26 -9.22 11.61
N GLN A 28 -4.86 -10.48 11.51
CA GLN A 28 -5.48 -11.62 12.20
C GLN A 28 -6.99 -11.75 11.95
N THR A 29 -7.44 -11.56 10.70
CA THR A 29 -8.84 -11.71 10.30
C THR A 29 -9.38 -13.08 10.76
N ASN A 30 -10.58 -13.07 11.41
CA ASN A 30 -11.20 -14.30 11.90
C ASN A 30 -11.83 -15.11 10.74
N ILE A 31 -10.96 -15.64 9.86
CA ILE A 31 -11.33 -16.34 8.64
C ILE A 31 -12.33 -17.48 8.87
N PRO A 32 -12.13 -18.41 9.83
CA PRO A 32 -13.11 -19.48 10.05
C PRO A 32 -14.51 -18.95 10.39
N GLU A 33 -14.60 -17.91 11.22
CA GLU A 33 -15.90 -17.34 11.59
C GLU A 33 -16.59 -16.64 10.42
N VAL A 34 -15.83 -15.87 9.62
CA VAL A 34 -16.35 -15.25 8.39
C VAL A 34 -16.89 -16.30 7.43
N VAL A 35 -16.14 -17.38 7.22
CA VAL A 35 -16.56 -18.48 6.35
C VAL A 35 -17.79 -19.22 6.91
N ARG A 36 -17.88 -19.41 8.23
CA ARG A 36 -19.04 -20.03 8.90
C ARG A 36 -20.32 -19.21 8.67
N LEU A 37 -20.25 -17.90 8.95
CA LEU A 37 -21.37 -16.99 8.76
C LEU A 37 -21.82 -16.94 7.30
N PHE A 38 -20.85 -16.91 6.37
CA PHE A 38 -21.16 -16.96 4.93
C PHE A 38 -21.94 -18.23 4.57
N LYS A 39 -21.52 -19.41 5.05
CA LYS A 39 -22.20 -20.69 4.83
C LYS A 39 -23.61 -20.74 5.45
N GLU A 40 -23.81 -20.04 6.54
CA GLU A 40 -25.09 -19.87 7.21
C GLU A 40 -25.99 -18.80 6.55
N ASN A 41 -25.57 -18.22 5.42
CA ASN A 41 -26.26 -17.13 4.72
C ASN A 41 -26.39 -15.82 5.53
N ARG A 42 -25.52 -15.62 6.51
CA ARG A 42 -25.42 -14.42 7.38
C ARG A 42 -24.37 -13.47 6.84
N MET A 43 -24.54 -13.03 5.59
CA MET A 43 -23.52 -12.26 4.86
C MET A 43 -23.23 -10.89 5.47
N ILE A 44 -24.23 -10.20 6.00
CA ILE A 44 -24.05 -8.87 6.61
C ILE A 44 -23.16 -8.99 7.84
N GLU A 45 -23.43 -9.95 8.72
CA GLU A 45 -22.60 -10.17 9.92
C GLU A 45 -21.17 -10.57 9.57
N ALA A 46 -20.98 -11.37 8.51
CA ALA A 46 -19.65 -11.69 8.01
C ALA A 46 -18.92 -10.43 7.49
N ALA A 47 -19.62 -9.54 6.79
CA ALA A 47 -19.08 -8.29 6.29
C ALA A 47 -18.77 -7.29 7.42
N GLU A 48 -19.59 -7.25 8.47
CA GLU A 48 -19.33 -6.44 9.67
C GLU A 48 -18.03 -6.89 10.35
N ILE A 49 -17.84 -8.18 10.57
CA ILE A 49 -16.59 -8.72 11.13
C ILE A 49 -15.39 -8.34 10.25
N LEU A 50 -15.52 -8.45 8.93
CA LEU A 50 -14.46 -8.07 8.00
C LEU A 50 -14.14 -6.58 8.10
N PHE A 51 -15.14 -5.72 8.05
CA PHE A 51 -14.97 -4.27 8.07
C PHE A 51 -14.44 -3.76 9.42
N GLU A 52 -14.95 -4.26 10.54
CA GLU A 52 -14.47 -3.93 11.89
C GLU A 52 -12.99 -4.29 12.06
N ASN A 53 -12.61 -5.44 11.53
CA ASN A 53 -11.21 -5.85 11.56
C ASN A 53 -10.35 -5.10 10.53
N ASN A 54 -10.91 -4.82 9.35
CA ASN A 54 -10.22 -4.18 8.23
C ASN A 54 -11.16 -3.24 7.48
N PRO A 55 -11.17 -1.94 7.76
CA PRO A 55 -11.99 -0.99 7.01
C PRO A 55 -11.74 -1.03 5.49
N LEU A 56 -10.56 -1.50 5.05
CA LEU A 56 -10.18 -1.67 3.65
C LEU A 56 -10.29 -3.13 3.15
N SER A 57 -11.18 -3.96 3.72
CA SER A 57 -11.34 -5.36 3.35
C SER A 57 -11.62 -5.58 1.86
N VAL A 58 -12.45 -4.73 1.21
CA VAL A 58 -12.69 -4.79 -0.24
C VAL A 58 -11.39 -4.61 -1.03
N VAL A 59 -10.54 -3.68 -0.60
CA VAL A 59 -9.23 -3.42 -1.24
C VAL A 59 -8.26 -4.57 -0.99
N CYS A 60 -8.14 -4.99 0.28
CA CYS A 60 -7.20 -6.04 0.68
C CYS A 60 -7.50 -7.38 0.01
N SER A 61 -8.77 -7.72 -0.19
CA SER A 61 -9.18 -8.93 -0.92
C SER A 61 -8.68 -8.98 -2.37
N LEU A 62 -8.36 -7.83 -2.98
CA LEU A 62 -7.85 -7.71 -4.36
C LEU A 62 -6.32 -7.58 -4.43
N VAL A 63 -5.69 -6.94 -3.42
CA VAL A 63 -4.27 -6.52 -3.57
C VAL A 63 -3.32 -7.16 -2.56
N CYS A 64 -3.81 -7.92 -1.57
CA CYS A 64 -2.95 -8.67 -0.67
C CYS A 64 -2.15 -9.75 -1.41
N ASN A 65 -0.97 -10.05 -0.90
CA ASN A 65 -0.18 -11.20 -1.34
C ASN A 65 -0.69 -12.47 -0.62
N HIS A 66 -1.85 -12.96 -1.06
CA HIS A 66 -2.58 -14.04 -0.37
C HIS A 66 -1.79 -15.34 -0.32
N GLU A 67 -1.00 -15.65 -1.36
CA GLU A 67 -0.16 -16.85 -1.47
C GLU A 67 0.96 -16.90 -0.42
N ASN A 68 1.42 -15.73 0.07
CA ASN A 68 2.40 -15.63 1.16
C ASN A 68 1.75 -15.25 2.51
N GLN A 69 0.45 -15.00 2.51
CA GLN A 69 -0.32 -14.60 3.68
C GLN A 69 -1.35 -15.67 4.07
N CYS A 70 -2.64 -15.31 4.12
CA CYS A 70 -3.69 -16.19 4.63
C CYS A 70 -3.82 -17.51 3.84
N GLU A 71 -3.76 -17.49 2.53
CA GLU A 71 -3.89 -18.66 1.68
C GLU A 71 -2.64 -19.55 1.77
N GLY A 72 -1.44 -18.96 1.73
CA GLY A 72 -0.18 -19.70 1.89
C GLY A 72 -0.01 -20.36 3.25
N HIS A 73 -0.77 -19.92 4.27
CA HIS A 73 -0.79 -20.55 5.59
C HIS A 73 -2.02 -21.45 5.80
N CYS A 74 -2.85 -21.66 4.78
CA CYS A 74 -3.97 -22.57 4.87
C CYS A 74 -3.49 -24.01 4.98
N VAL A 75 -3.96 -24.74 6.00
CA VAL A 75 -3.55 -26.15 6.22
C VAL A 75 -3.92 -27.09 5.08
N ARG A 76 -4.91 -26.72 4.27
CA ARG A 76 -5.24 -27.50 3.06
C ARG A 76 -4.14 -27.41 1.99
N GLY A 77 -3.41 -26.32 1.92
CA GLY A 77 -2.26 -26.15 1.04
C GLY A 77 -1.10 -27.11 1.30
N ILE A 78 -1.09 -27.81 2.45
CA ILE A 78 -0.03 -28.80 2.77
C ILE A 78 -0.13 -30.05 1.86
N LYS A 79 -1.35 -30.41 1.44
CA LYS A 79 -1.62 -31.65 0.65
C LYS A 79 -2.46 -31.37 -0.62
N GLY A 80 -2.53 -30.14 -1.04
CA GLY A 80 -3.33 -29.74 -2.21
C GLY A 80 -3.49 -28.22 -2.25
N GLU A 81 -4.54 -27.75 -2.90
CA GLU A 81 -4.80 -26.31 -3.04
C GLU A 81 -5.32 -25.70 -1.74
N PRO A 82 -4.85 -24.52 -1.32
CA PRO A 82 -5.41 -23.77 -0.20
C PRO A 82 -6.88 -23.38 -0.47
N VAL A 83 -7.58 -22.92 0.55
CA VAL A 83 -8.85 -22.22 0.36
C VAL A 83 -8.56 -20.82 -0.12
N HIS A 84 -9.11 -20.41 -1.25
CA HIS A 84 -8.98 -19.06 -1.80
C HIS A 84 -9.89 -18.10 -1.02
N PHE A 85 -9.42 -17.71 0.15
CA PHE A 85 -10.15 -16.80 1.04
C PHE A 85 -10.32 -15.41 0.42
N SER A 86 -9.39 -14.97 -0.39
CA SER A 86 -9.49 -13.72 -1.16
C SER A 86 -10.80 -13.60 -1.93
N SER A 87 -11.22 -14.68 -2.61
CA SER A 87 -12.47 -14.71 -3.36
C SER A 87 -13.71 -14.62 -2.45
N ILE A 88 -13.66 -15.28 -1.28
CA ILE A 88 -14.73 -15.23 -0.28
C ILE A 88 -14.81 -13.84 0.34
N GLU A 89 -13.67 -13.30 0.78
CA GLU A 89 -13.54 -11.96 1.36
C GLU A 89 -14.03 -10.90 0.38
N ASN A 90 -13.58 -10.95 -0.88
CA ASN A 90 -13.99 -10.01 -1.91
C ASN A 90 -15.51 -10.04 -2.12
N TYR A 91 -16.08 -11.24 -2.30
CA TYR A 91 -17.51 -11.38 -2.53
C TYR A 91 -18.36 -10.83 -1.37
N ILE A 92 -17.98 -11.13 -0.13
CA ILE A 92 -18.70 -10.67 1.06
C ILE A 92 -18.55 -9.16 1.21
N SER A 93 -17.30 -8.67 1.24
CA SER A 93 -17.00 -7.27 1.48
C SER A 93 -17.59 -6.36 0.40
N ASP A 94 -17.43 -6.72 -0.86
CA ASP A 94 -17.91 -5.91 -1.98
C ASP A 94 -19.45 -5.89 -2.07
N SER A 95 -20.11 -7.06 -1.95
CA SER A 95 -21.58 -7.17 -2.04
C SER A 95 -22.32 -6.50 -0.87
N CYS A 96 -21.67 -6.39 0.29
CA CYS A 96 -22.31 -5.86 1.50
C CYS A 96 -21.87 -4.42 1.82
N PHE A 97 -20.89 -3.86 1.14
CA PHE A 97 -20.25 -2.59 1.49
C PHE A 97 -21.22 -1.43 1.69
N GLU A 98 -22.20 -1.25 0.81
CA GLU A 98 -23.21 -0.19 0.91
C GLU A 98 -24.27 -0.46 1.98
N ARG A 99 -24.40 -1.69 2.44
CA ARG A 99 -25.39 -2.10 3.44
C ARG A 99 -24.85 -2.15 4.86
N LEU A 100 -23.53 -1.97 5.03
CA LEU A 100 -22.92 -1.90 6.35
C LEU A 100 -23.44 -0.70 7.12
N ASP A 101 -23.74 -0.91 8.39
CA ASP A 101 -24.00 0.20 9.30
C ASP A 101 -22.67 0.86 9.69
N LEU A 102 -22.44 2.07 9.18
CA LEU A 102 -21.29 2.91 9.51
C LEU A 102 -21.68 4.10 10.38
N SER A 103 -22.74 3.98 11.16
CA SER A 103 -23.15 5.01 12.12
C SER A 103 -22.00 5.34 13.08
N CYS A 104 -21.86 6.62 13.38
CA CYS A 104 -20.85 7.13 14.28
C CYS A 104 -21.45 7.37 15.67
N ALA A 105 -20.63 7.21 16.70
CA ALA A 105 -20.99 7.62 18.04
C ALA A 105 -21.32 9.14 18.09
N PRO A 106 -22.11 9.60 19.07
CA PRO A 106 -22.32 11.02 19.26
C PRO A 106 -21.00 11.80 19.32
N SER A 107 -21.01 13.01 18.74
CA SER A 107 -19.77 13.82 18.68
C SER A 107 -19.24 14.11 20.09
N ASN A 108 -17.96 13.78 20.30
CA ASN A 108 -17.22 14.13 21.51
C ASN A 108 -16.62 15.55 21.48
N GLY A 109 -16.88 16.33 20.42
CA GLY A 109 -16.41 17.71 20.26
C GLY A 109 -14.96 17.86 19.80
N MET A 110 -14.14 16.83 19.90
CA MET A 110 -12.71 16.89 19.57
C MET A 110 -12.45 16.75 18.06
N LYS A 111 -11.55 17.61 17.54
CA LYS A 111 -11.12 17.60 16.14
C LYS A 111 -9.84 16.80 15.96
N VAL A 112 -9.76 16.01 14.89
CA VAL A 112 -8.57 15.26 14.49
C VAL A 112 -8.20 15.60 13.06
N GLY A 113 -6.91 15.91 12.85
CA GLY A 113 -6.32 16.09 11.53
C GLY A 113 -5.70 14.79 11.02
N VAL A 114 -5.99 14.41 9.78
CA VAL A 114 -5.37 13.25 9.12
C VAL A 114 -4.64 13.75 7.88
N VAL A 115 -3.32 13.66 7.86
CA VAL A 115 -2.46 14.13 6.77
C VAL A 115 -2.12 12.97 5.85
N GLY A 116 -2.74 12.97 4.68
CA GLY A 116 -2.65 11.90 3.67
C GLY A 116 -3.86 10.98 3.68
N ALA A 117 -4.49 10.82 2.51
CA ALA A 117 -5.65 9.97 2.28
C ALA A 117 -5.28 8.61 1.66
N GLY A 118 -4.12 8.06 2.00
CA GLY A 118 -3.70 6.70 1.67
C GLY A 118 -4.34 5.64 2.59
N PRO A 119 -3.92 4.37 2.47
CA PRO A 119 -4.50 3.26 3.26
C PRO A 119 -4.52 3.52 4.77
N ALA A 120 -3.41 4.01 5.33
CA ALA A 120 -3.33 4.32 6.75
C ALA A 120 -4.26 5.46 7.14
N GLY A 121 -4.26 6.58 6.40
CA GLY A 121 -5.11 7.73 6.68
C GLY A 121 -6.61 7.42 6.55
N ILE A 122 -7.01 6.65 5.55
CA ILE A 122 -8.41 6.18 5.41
C ILE A 122 -8.81 5.34 6.61
N THR A 123 -7.94 4.43 7.06
CA THR A 123 -8.20 3.56 8.22
C THR A 123 -8.37 4.37 9.51
N ILE A 124 -7.44 5.29 9.79
CA ILE A 124 -7.52 6.21 10.95
C ILE A 124 -8.82 7.03 10.90
N ALA A 125 -9.11 7.62 9.74
CA ALA A 125 -10.26 8.50 9.59
C ALA A 125 -11.59 7.76 9.87
N ILE A 126 -11.75 6.54 9.35
CA ILE A 126 -12.93 5.71 9.58
C ILE A 126 -13.06 5.33 11.06
N ILE A 127 -11.98 4.83 11.67
CA ILE A 127 -12.03 4.37 13.08
C ILE A 127 -12.36 5.54 14.02
N LEU A 128 -11.69 6.68 13.88
CA LEU A 128 -11.91 7.81 14.77
C LEU A 128 -13.26 8.50 14.52
N ALA A 129 -13.73 8.60 13.28
CA ALA A 129 -15.07 9.12 12.99
C ALA A 129 -16.16 8.26 13.67
N ARG A 130 -16.05 6.93 13.60
CA ARG A 130 -16.99 6.02 14.30
C ARG A 130 -16.99 6.20 15.80
N ARG A 131 -15.91 6.69 16.41
CA ARG A 131 -15.81 7.04 17.85
C ARG A 131 -16.31 8.46 18.19
N GLY A 132 -16.88 9.18 17.22
CA GLY A 132 -17.47 10.50 17.42
C GLY A 132 -16.49 11.67 17.31
N TYR A 133 -15.27 11.44 16.84
CA TYR A 133 -14.33 12.53 16.54
C TYR A 133 -14.70 13.26 15.25
N LYS A 134 -14.46 14.58 15.23
CA LYS A 134 -14.60 15.41 14.03
C LYS A 134 -13.33 15.31 13.18
N VAL A 135 -13.34 14.43 12.19
CA VAL A 135 -12.16 14.13 11.38
C VAL A 135 -12.09 14.99 10.11
N THR A 136 -10.92 15.61 9.87
CA THR A 136 -10.60 16.28 8.62
C THR A 136 -9.37 15.62 7.99
N VAL A 137 -9.52 15.17 6.74
CA VAL A 137 -8.43 14.58 5.95
C VAL A 137 -7.87 15.63 5.01
N PHE A 138 -6.57 15.90 5.11
CA PHE A 138 -5.80 16.79 4.25
C PHE A 138 -5.05 15.95 3.22
N GLU A 139 -5.27 16.20 1.95
CA GLU A 139 -4.68 15.42 0.87
C GLU A 139 -4.07 16.33 -0.19
N THR A 140 -2.84 16.06 -0.59
CA THR A 140 -2.13 16.84 -1.62
C THR A 140 -2.69 16.67 -3.02
N ARG A 141 -3.40 15.56 -3.25
CA ARG A 141 -4.02 15.24 -4.54
C ARG A 141 -5.51 15.56 -4.54
N GLU A 142 -6.12 15.50 -5.73
CA GLU A 142 -7.55 15.80 -5.92
C GLU A 142 -8.48 14.72 -5.36
N LYS A 143 -8.00 13.47 -5.18
CA LYS A 143 -8.81 12.33 -4.73
C LYS A 143 -8.10 11.50 -3.67
N ILE A 144 -8.90 10.78 -2.87
CA ILE A 144 -8.39 9.83 -1.89
C ILE A 144 -7.80 8.58 -2.54
N GLY A 145 -7.03 7.85 -1.75
CA GLY A 145 -6.51 6.52 -2.06
C GLY A 145 -4.99 6.42 -1.98
N GLY A 146 -4.26 7.53 -2.10
CA GLY A 146 -2.79 7.47 -2.10
C GLY A 146 -2.28 6.43 -3.11
N ILE A 147 -1.43 5.51 -2.67
CA ILE A 147 -0.86 4.45 -3.52
C ILE A 147 -1.93 3.56 -4.17
N LEU A 148 -3.10 3.39 -3.55
CA LEU A 148 -4.21 2.61 -4.10
C LEU A 148 -4.76 3.21 -5.39
N ARG A 149 -4.76 4.53 -5.50
CA ARG A 149 -5.24 5.24 -6.68
C ARG A 149 -4.13 5.57 -7.67
N TYR A 150 -2.98 6.00 -7.15
CA TYR A 150 -1.91 6.63 -7.93
C TYR A 150 -0.67 5.74 -8.12
N GLY A 151 -0.73 4.48 -7.67
CA GLY A 151 0.38 3.55 -7.80
C GLY A 151 -0.02 2.14 -8.20
N ILE A 152 -1.21 1.66 -7.79
CA ILE A 152 -1.74 0.36 -8.22
C ILE A 152 -2.57 0.56 -9.49
N PRO A 153 -2.33 -0.18 -10.59
CA PRO A 153 -3.07 -0.03 -11.84
C PRO A 153 -4.56 -0.36 -11.72
N GLU A 154 -5.38 0.22 -12.61
CA GLU A 154 -6.84 0.01 -12.68
C GLU A 154 -7.22 -1.47 -12.82
N PHE A 155 -6.45 -2.24 -13.59
CA PHE A 155 -6.73 -3.67 -13.82
C PHE A 155 -6.50 -4.55 -12.58
N ARG A 156 -5.77 -4.06 -11.56
CA ARG A 156 -5.62 -4.72 -10.26
C ARG A 156 -6.60 -4.19 -9.22
N LEU A 157 -6.82 -2.89 -9.20
CA LEU A 157 -7.70 -2.21 -8.24
C LEU A 157 -8.54 -1.16 -8.96
N PRO A 158 -9.79 -1.47 -9.31
CA PRO A 158 -10.72 -0.51 -9.91
C PRO A 158 -10.90 0.72 -9.01
N LYS A 159 -10.70 1.92 -9.58
CA LYS A 159 -10.76 3.18 -8.81
C LYS A 159 -12.17 3.53 -8.35
N SER A 160 -13.19 2.97 -8.98
CA SER A 160 -14.57 3.05 -8.55
C SER A 160 -14.79 2.54 -7.11
N ILE A 161 -13.98 1.55 -6.66
CA ILE A 161 -13.98 1.08 -5.27
C ILE A 161 -13.61 2.23 -4.32
N LEU A 162 -12.56 2.99 -4.63
CA LEU A 162 -12.13 4.12 -3.81
C LEU A 162 -13.15 5.26 -3.83
N ASP A 163 -13.87 5.45 -4.94
CA ASP A 163 -14.95 6.44 -5.02
C ASP A 163 -16.16 6.03 -4.16
N ARG A 164 -16.40 4.73 -3.96
CA ARG A 164 -17.39 4.21 -2.98
C ARG A 164 -16.93 4.51 -1.55
N TYR A 165 -15.64 4.24 -1.20
CA TYR A 165 -15.07 4.62 0.09
C TYR A 165 -15.22 6.12 0.35
N TYR A 166 -14.91 6.97 -0.63
CA TYR A 166 -15.05 8.42 -0.48
C TYR A 166 -16.48 8.82 -0.11
N ARG A 167 -17.49 8.28 -0.81
CA ARG A 167 -18.92 8.56 -0.49
C ARG A 167 -19.27 8.13 0.93
N ARG A 168 -18.94 6.89 1.30
CA ARG A 168 -19.23 6.35 2.63
C ARG A 168 -18.55 7.15 3.74
N MET A 169 -17.30 7.57 3.56
CA MET A 169 -16.60 8.42 4.52
C MET A 169 -17.24 9.81 4.64
N ARG A 170 -17.74 10.37 3.54
CA ARG A 170 -18.51 11.61 3.56
C ARG A 170 -19.82 11.47 4.33
N ASP A 171 -20.52 10.36 4.15
CA ASP A 171 -21.76 10.04 4.89
C ASP A 171 -21.51 9.89 6.40
N MET A 172 -20.32 9.45 6.80
CA MET A 172 -19.84 9.43 8.20
C MET A 172 -19.48 10.81 8.76
N GLY A 173 -19.58 11.88 7.97
CA GLY A 173 -19.23 13.25 8.37
C GLY A 173 -17.73 13.58 8.30
N ILE A 174 -16.90 12.72 7.70
CA ILE A 174 -15.48 13.01 7.49
C ILE A 174 -15.33 14.12 6.44
N LEU A 175 -14.59 15.17 6.78
CA LEU A 175 -14.29 16.28 5.88
C LEU A 175 -13.03 16.00 5.08
N PHE A 176 -13.03 16.41 3.81
CA PHE A 176 -11.87 16.30 2.93
C PHE A 176 -11.40 17.68 2.47
N ARG A 177 -10.10 17.91 2.54
CA ARG A 177 -9.42 19.06 1.95
C ARG A 177 -8.44 18.56 0.89
N PRO A 178 -8.89 18.35 -0.36
CA PRO A 178 -8.04 17.96 -1.48
C PRO A 178 -7.16 19.13 -1.92
N ASN A 179 -6.10 18.83 -2.66
CA ASN A 179 -5.13 19.79 -3.18
C ASN A 179 -4.54 20.69 -2.05
N PHE A 180 -4.37 20.12 -0.87
CA PHE A 180 -3.86 20.81 0.30
C PHE A 180 -2.59 20.14 0.81
N GLU A 181 -1.45 20.80 0.67
CA GLU A 181 -0.15 20.31 1.10
C GLU A 181 0.24 20.91 2.45
N LEU A 182 0.40 20.05 3.46
CA LEU A 182 1.06 20.40 4.71
C LEU A 182 2.59 20.31 4.54
N GLY A 183 3.31 21.23 5.19
CA GLY A 183 4.76 21.37 5.03
C GLY A 183 5.17 22.45 4.01
N GLY A 184 4.18 23.12 3.40
CA GLY A 184 4.35 24.32 2.59
C GLY A 184 4.14 25.59 3.41
N SER A 185 3.07 26.34 3.10
CA SER A 185 2.67 27.54 3.87
C SER A 185 2.09 27.17 5.23
N THR A 186 1.42 26.03 5.35
CA THR A 186 0.77 25.53 6.57
C THR A 186 1.56 24.35 7.14
N GLY A 187 1.88 24.40 8.44
CA GLY A 187 2.51 23.31 9.21
C GLY A 187 1.51 22.59 10.12
N ILE A 188 2.00 21.64 10.90
CA ILE A 188 1.20 20.89 11.88
C ILE A 188 0.79 21.82 13.04
N GLN A 189 1.65 22.74 13.46
CA GLN A 189 1.32 23.68 14.52
C GLN A 189 0.09 24.54 14.19
N ASP A 190 -0.08 24.95 12.94
CA ASP A 190 -1.26 25.70 12.50
C ASP A 190 -2.56 24.89 12.73
N LEU A 191 -2.50 23.54 12.61
CA LEU A 191 -3.67 22.69 12.93
C LEU A 191 -3.99 22.70 14.43
N PHE A 192 -2.99 22.64 15.31
CA PHE A 192 -3.21 22.75 16.75
C PHE A 192 -3.77 24.12 17.13
N ASP A 193 -3.30 25.19 16.52
CA ASP A 193 -3.80 26.56 16.71
C ASP A 193 -5.26 26.68 16.25
N ASP A 194 -5.67 25.95 15.21
CA ASP A 194 -7.07 25.80 14.73
C ASP A 194 -7.92 24.87 15.60
N GLY A 195 -7.36 24.33 16.68
CA GLY A 195 -8.06 23.53 17.69
C GLY A 195 -8.17 22.04 17.39
N TYR A 196 -7.35 21.50 16.50
CA TYR A 196 -7.17 20.05 16.40
C TYR A 196 -6.50 19.53 17.67
N ARG A 197 -6.92 18.37 18.17
CA ARG A 197 -6.42 17.80 19.43
C ARG A 197 -5.36 16.74 19.22
N SER A 198 -5.35 16.13 18.04
CA SER A 198 -4.30 15.23 17.59
C SER A 198 -4.20 15.25 16.06
N VAL A 199 -3.03 14.94 15.54
CA VAL A 199 -2.76 14.89 14.11
C VAL A 199 -2.13 13.54 13.76
N PHE A 200 -2.66 12.88 12.74
CA PHE A 200 -2.07 11.68 12.17
C PHE A 200 -1.32 12.00 10.87
N VAL A 201 -0.08 11.52 10.72
CA VAL A 201 0.75 11.66 9.52
C VAL A 201 0.86 10.32 8.80
N GLY A 202 0.19 10.21 7.66
CA GLY A 202 0.20 9.04 6.78
C GLY A 202 0.51 9.38 5.33
N THR A 203 1.51 10.25 5.11
CA THR A 203 1.87 10.79 3.79
C THR A 203 2.48 9.78 2.83
N GLY A 204 2.88 8.60 3.33
CA GLY A 204 3.45 7.52 2.51
C GLY A 204 4.87 7.77 2.04
N ALA A 205 5.27 7.09 0.95
CA ALA A 205 6.59 7.18 0.34
C ALA A 205 6.45 7.46 -1.17
N TRP A 206 6.75 8.68 -1.60
CA TRP A 206 6.50 9.17 -2.96
C TRP A 206 7.75 9.67 -3.69
N LYS A 207 8.90 9.72 -3.02
CA LYS A 207 10.17 10.11 -3.62
C LYS A 207 10.87 8.86 -4.14
N PRO A 208 11.06 8.71 -5.46
CA PRO A 208 11.75 7.54 -5.99
C PRO A 208 13.20 7.49 -5.51
N ARG A 209 13.74 6.30 -5.33
CA ARG A 209 15.17 6.10 -5.10
C ARG A 209 15.92 6.20 -6.41
N LYS A 210 17.10 6.82 -6.36
CA LYS A 210 18.04 6.83 -7.47
C LYS A 210 18.85 5.54 -7.52
N LEU A 211 19.23 5.12 -8.72
CA LEU A 211 20.19 4.04 -8.94
C LEU A 211 21.61 4.46 -8.53
N GLY A 212 21.95 5.73 -8.76
CA GLY A 212 23.29 6.26 -8.55
C GLY A 212 24.25 5.93 -9.71
N VAL A 213 23.72 5.69 -10.91
CA VAL A 213 24.51 5.40 -12.12
C VAL A 213 24.51 6.59 -13.07
N PRO A 214 25.53 6.74 -13.94
CA PRO A 214 25.52 7.76 -14.98
C PRO A 214 24.33 7.61 -15.92
N GLY A 215 23.73 8.71 -16.36
CA GLY A 215 22.66 8.76 -17.35
C GLY A 215 21.23 8.77 -16.78
N GLU A 216 21.02 8.74 -15.45
CA GLU A 216 19.66 8.76 -14.85
C GLU A 216 18.83 10.01 -15.19
N THR A 217 19.44 11.05 -15.75
CA THR A 217 18.75 12.31 -16.09
C THR A 217 18.37 12.41 -17.56
N PHE A 218 18.63 11.40 -18.37
CA PHE A 218 18.24 11.40 -19.78
C PHE A 218 16.73 11.44 -19.95
N GLY A 219 16.25 12.00 -21.06
CA GLY A 219 14.83 12.24 -21.32
C GLY A 219 13.96 10.99 -21.43
N HIS A 220 14.58 9.84 -21.76
CA HIS A 220 13.93 8.54 -21.86
C HIS A 220 14.01 7.69 -20.58
N VAL A 221 14.47 8.28 -19.44
CA VAL A 221 14.57 7.62 -18.14
C VAL A 221 13.45 8.05 -17.23
N PHE A 222 12.67 7.09 -16.74
CA PHE A 222 11.49 7.34 -15.92
C PHE A 222 11.53 6.56 -14.61
N TYR A 223 10.77 7.03 -13.62
CA TYR A 223 10.58 6.33 -12.35
C TYR A 223 9.21 5.69 -12.27
N ALA A 224 9.15 4.44 -11.85
CA ALA A 224 7.94 3.62 -11.74
C ALA A 224 6.77 4.34 -11.06
N ILE A 225 7.02 4.98 -9.90
CA ILE A 225 5.96 5.65 -9.12
C ILE A 225 5.37 6.86 -9.87
N ASN A 226 6.17 7.55 -10.68
CA ASN A 226 5.70 8.66 -11.49
C ASN A 226 4.89 8.17 -12.70
N TYR A 227 5.38 7.14 -13.37
CA TYR A 227 4.69 6.49 -14.50
C TYR A 227 3.34 5.92 -14.07
N LEU A 228 3.29 5.09 -13.03
CA LEU A 228 2.05 4.48 -12.55
C LEU A 228 1.01 5.50 -12.06
N ASN A 229 1.46 6.69 -11.67
CA ASN A 229 0.56 7.77 -11.25
C ASN A 229 -0.31 8.30 -12.40
N ASN A 230 0.24 8.38 -13.60
CA ASN A 230 -0.46 8.82 -14.81
C ASN A 230 0.24 8.27 -16.06
N PRO A 231 0.02 7.01 -16.43
CA PRO A 231 0.73 6.38 -17.54
C PRO A 231 0.41 6.99 -18.91
N ASP A 232 -0.77 7.61 -19.06
CA ASP A 232 -1.25 8.16 -20.34
C ASP A 232 -0.42 9.34 -20.87
N VAL A 233 0.42 9.97 -20.03
CA VAL A 233 1.27 11.09 -20.44
C VAL A 233 2.67 10.66 -20.87
N TYR A 234 2.97 9.35 -20.86
CA TYR A 234 4.27 8.80 -21.20
C TYR A 234 4.24 8.09 -22.56
N GLU A 235 5.17 8.43 -23.41
CA GLU A 235 5.44 7.74 -24.67
C GLU A 235 6.68 6.87 -24.48
N LEU A 236 6.48 5.59 -24.13
CA LEU A 236 7.58 4.70 -23.76
C LEU A 236 8.30 4.09 -24.98
N GLY A 237 7.68 4.11 -26.15
CA GLY A 237 8.18 3.39 -27.32
C GLY A 237 7.91 1.89 -27.28
N ASP A 238 8.53 1.16 -28.21
CA ASP A 238 8.31 -0.28 -28.36
C ASP A 238 9.15 -1.11 -27.37
N LYS A 239 10.39 -0.68 -27.07
CA LYS A 239 11.36 -1.38 -26.22
C LYS A 239 11.51 -0.70 -24.88
N VAL A 240 11.13 -1.39 -23.81
CA VAL A 240 11.19 -0.84 -22.44
C VAL A 240 12.06 -1.73 -21.54
N ALA A 241 13.14 -1.17 -21.01
CA ALA A 241 14.00 -1.81 -20.01
C ALA A 241 13.58 -1.40 -18.60
N ILE A 242 13.16 -2.36 -17.75
CA ILE A 242 12.73 -2.10 -16.38
C ILE A 242 13.77 -2.62 -15.40
N ILE A 243 14.23 -1.73 -14.51
CA ILE A 243 15.26 -2.03 -13.51
C ILE A 243 14.58 -2.17 -12.14
N GLY A 244 14.64 -3.40 -11.61
CA GLY A 244 13.98 -3.79 -10.37
C GLY A 244 12.87 -4.82 -10.59
N ALA A 245 12.64 -5.69 -9.60
CA ALA A 245 11.80 -6.88 -9.75
C ALA A 245 10.79 -7.08 -8.60
N GLY A 246 10.32 -6.00 -7.98
CA GLY A 246 9.22 -6.03 -7.01
C GLY A 246 7.84 -5.92 -7.67
N ASN A 247 6.76 -5.97 -6.88
CA ASN A 247 5.39 -5.85 -7.39
C ASN A 247 5.16 -4.59 -8.22
N ALA A 248 5.77 -3.45 -7.82
CA ALA A 248 5.69 -2.21 -8.61
C ALA A 248 6.32 -2.35 -10.00
N ALA A 249 7.40 -3.15 -10.15
CA ALA A 249 7.99 -3.43 -11.46
C ALA A 249 7.07 -4.28 -12.33
N MET A 250 6.36 -5.25 -11.74
CA MET A 250 5.33 -6.04 -12.44
C MET A 250 4.18 -5.14 -12.91
N ASP A 251 3.72 -4.23 -12.04
CA ASP A 251 2.68 -3.26 -12.38
C ASP A 251 3.10 -2.34 -13.54
N VAL A 252 4.34 -1.84 -13.52
CA VAL A 252 4.92 -1.03 -14.61
C VAL A 252 4.97 -1.83 -15.91
N ALA A 253 5.54 -3.04 -15.88
CA ALA A 253 5.71 -3.87 -17.06
C ALA A 253 4.36 -4.20 -17.74
N ARG A 254 3.41 -4.65 -16.94
CA ARG A 254 2.05 -4.97 -17.39
C ARG A 254 1.30 -3.74 -17.90
N THR A 255 1.54 -2.57 -17.30
CA THR A 255 0.96 -1.31 -17.77
C THR A 255 1.58 -0.88 -19.10
N ALA A 256 2.91 -0.97 -19.25
CA ALA A 256 3.62 -0.63 -20.50
C ALA A 256 3.10 -1.47 -21.68
N ILE A 257 2.94 -2.78 -21.51
CA ILE A 257 2.35 -3.65 -22.56
C ILE A 257 0.93 -3.20 -22.92
N ARG A 258 0.08 -2.88 -21.93
CA ARG A 258 -1.29 -2.42 -22.18
C ARG A 258 -1.36 -1.06 -22.85
N HIS A 259 -0.30 -0.25 -22.71
CA HIS A 259 -0.16 1.03 -23.40
C HIS A 259 0.58 0.92 -24.75
N GLY A 260 0.85 -0.30 -25.22
CA GLY A 260 1.29 -0.57 -26.59
C GLY A 260 2.78 -0.87 -26.79
N SER A 261 3.59 -0.89 -25.73
CA SER A 261 4.98 -1.36 -25.81
C SER A 261 5.04 -2.86 -26.20
N LYS A 262 5.97 -3.24 -27.09
CA LYS A 262 6.02 -4.58 -27.68
C LYS A 262 7.06 -5.49 -27.04
N ASP A 263 8.17 -4.91 -26.60
CA ASP A 263 9.28 -5.61 -25.96
C ASP A 263 9.55 -4.98 -24.60
N VAL A 264 9.03 -5.62 -23.56
CA VAL A 264 9.16 -5.14 -22.18
C VAL A 264 9.94 -6.16 -21.38
N THR A 265 11.16 -5.79 -20.98
CA THR A 265 12.09 -6.67 -20.28
C THR A 265 12.42 -6.15 -18.88
N VAL A 266 12.26 -7.00 -17.88
CA VAL A 266 12.60 -6.72 -16.46
C VAL A 266 13.98 -7.31 -16.15
N TYR A 267 14.91 -6.43 -15.73
CA TYR A 267 16.28 -6.79 -15.36
C TYR A 267 16.38 -7.01 -13.85
N VAL A 268 16.69 -8.24 -13.46
CA VAL A 268 16.68 -8.74 -12.08
C VAL A 268 18.11 -8.92 -11.60
N ARG A 269 18.50 -8.26 -10.50
CA ARG A 269 19.86 -8.37 -9.95
C ARG A 269 20.20 -9.74 -9.35
N GLY A 270 19.20 -10.48 -8.94
CA GLY A 270 19.35 -11.80 -8.32
C GLY A 270 18.94 -12.93 -9.28
N ASP A 271 18.79 -14.09 -8.72
CA ASP A 271 18.28 -15.29 -9.39
C ASP A 271 16.75 -15.45 -9.27
N LYS A 272 16.09 -14.56 -8.53
CA LYS A 272 14.63 -14.57 -8.30
C LYS A 272 14.07 -13.15 -8.28
N VAL A 273 12.82 -13.02 -8.71
CA VAL A 273 12.05 -11.79 -8.53
C VAL A 273 11.71 -11.58 -7.05
N ALA A 274 11.59 -10.33 -6.64
CA ALA A 274 11.10 -9.96 -5.31
C ALA A 274 9.56 -9.77 -5.28
N ALA A 275 8.93 -9.77 -6.44
CA ALA A 275 7.47 -9.74 -6.58
C ALA A 275 6.84 -11.03 -6.06
N SER A 276 5.54 -10.99 -5.74
CA SER A 276 4.77 -12.18 -5.45
C SER A 276 4.69 -13.11 -6.66
N GLU A 277 4.53 -14.39 -6.42
CA GLU A 277 4.49 -15.40 -7.49
C GLU A 277 3.34 -15.13 -8.46
N ASN A 278 2.18 -14.74 -7.96
CA ASN A 278 1.03 -14.40 -8.80
C ASN A 278 1.32 -13.20 -9.71
N GLU A 279 1.90 -12.11 -9.18
CA GLU A 279 2.21 -10.94 -10.00
C GLU A 279 3.30 -11.23 -11.05
N TYR A 280 4.28 -12.04 -10.71
CA TYR A 280 5.27 -12.53 -11.66
C TYR A 280 4.61 -13.35 -12.77
N ASN A 281 3.78 -14.34 -12.41
CA ASN A 281 3.10 -15.20 -13.38
C ASN A 281 2.16 -14.39 -14.30
N TYR A 282 1.43 -13.41 -13.75
CA TYR A 282 0.61 -12.51 -14.57
C TYR A 282 1.46 -11.65 -15.52
N ALA A 283 2.64 -11.20 -15.10
CA ALA A 283 3.53 -10.45 -15.98
C ALA A 283 4.05 -11.33 -17.12
N VAL A 284 4.42 -12.59 -16.84
CA VAL A 284 4.82 -13.57 -17.87
C VAL A 284 3.67 -13.84 -18.84
N LEU A 285 2.44 -14.03 -18.34
CA LEU A 285 1.25 -14.24 -19.19
C LEU A 285 0.93 -13.02 -20.07
N ASP A 286 1.19 -11.82 -19.59
CA ASP A 286 1.04 -10.58 -20.37
C ASP A 286 2.17 -10.39 -21.41
N GLY A 287 3.20 -11.26 -21.45
CA GLY A 287 4.29 -11.23 -22.41
C GLY A 287 5.54 -10.45 -21.94
N VAL A 288 5.70 -10.21 -20.64
CA VAL A 288 6.92 -9.59 -20.08
C VAL A 288 8.08 -10.57 -20.10
N HIS A 289 9.25 -10.12 -20.56
CA HIS A 289 10.50 -10.86 -20.52
C HIS A 289 11.29 -10.59 -19.24
N PHE A 290 12.13 -11.54 -18.82
CA PHE A 290 12.92 -11.43 -17.59
C PHE A 290 14.36 -11.85 -17.84
N GLU A 291 15.30 -10.96 -17.48
CA GLU A 291 16.73 -11.21 -17.51
C GLU A 291 17.28 -11.22 -16.08
N PHE A 292 17.78 -12.38 -15.64
CA PHE A 292 18.25 -12.58 -14.27
C PHE A 292 19.76 -12.38 -14.16
N LYS A 293 20.21 -12.08 -12.93
CA LYS A 293 21.64 -11.83 -12.62
C LYS A 293 22.26 -10.72 -13.48
N LYS A 294 21.46 -9.69 -13.77
CA LYS A 294 21.89 -8.49 -14.50
C LYS A 294 21.93 -7.28 -13.57
N ASN A 295 23.02 -6.53 -13.59
CA ASN A 295 23.10 -5.25 -12.90
C ASN A 295 23.31 -4.12 -13.90
N ILE A 296 22.63 -2.98 -13.67
CA ILE A 296 22.83 -1.78 -14.50
C ILE A 296 24.17 -1.13 -14.18
N VAL A 297 24.89 -0.73 -15.21
CA VAL A 297 26.20 -0.05 -15.10
C VAL A 297 26.04 1.45 -15.38
N ARG A 298 25.37 1.80 -16.47
CA ARG A 298 25.08 3.18 -16.88
C ARG A 298 23.92 3.20 -17.89
N ILE A 299 23.35 4.37 -18.08
CA ILE A 299 22.35 4.62 -19.13
C ILE A 299 23.00 5.51 -20.19
N VAL A 300 22.67 5.27 -21.44
CA VAL A 300 23.15 5.99 -22.62
C VAL A 300 21.97 6.36 -23.52
N ASP A 301 22.17 7.17 -24.55
CA ASP A 301 21.08 7.64 -25.42
C ASP A 301 20.34 6.49 -26.14
N GLU A 302 21.03 5.41 -26.43
CA GLU A 302 20.48 4.25 -27.14
C GLU A 302 19.81 3.22 -26.19
N GLY A 303 19.87 3.42 -24.85
CA GLY A 303 19.31 2.48 -23.88
C GLY A 303 20.13 2.35 -22.60
N ALA A 304 20.42 1.14 -22.16
CA ALA A 304 21.13 0.89 -20.91
C ALA A 304 22.22 -0.17 -21.03
N VAL A 305 23.34 0.00 -20.33
CA VAL A 305 24.43 -0.97 -20.28
C VAL A 305 24.28 -1.79 -19.00
N PHE A 306 24.24 -3.11 -19.18
CA PHE A 306 24.18 -4.08 -18.09
C PHE A 306 25.43 -4.96 -18.07
N CYS A 307 25.83 -5.40 -16.89
CA CYS A 307 26.80 -6.47 -16.69
C CYS A 307 26.13 -7.71 -16.09
N ASP A 308 26.76 -8.85 -16.29
CA ASP A 308 26.38 -10.07 -15.59
C ASP A 308 26.80 -10.03 -14.13
N ARG A 309 26.04 -10.71 -13.31
CA ARG A 309 26.40 -10.98 -11.92
C ARG A 309 26.79 -12.44 -11.76
N VAL A 310 28.03 -12.69 -11.40
CA VAL A 310 28.60 -14.03 -11.24
C VAL A 310 28.80 -14.36 -9.76
N GLU A 311 28.76 -15.63 -9.44
CA GLU A 311 29.01 -16.07 -8.05
C GLU A 311 30.52 -15.99 -7.78
N ASN A 312 30.88 -15.25 -6.73
CA ASN A 312 32.26 -15.23 -6.24
C ASN A 312 32.57 -16.59 -5.59
N PRO A 313 33.61 -17.32 -6.06
CA PRO A 313 33.91 -18.68 -5.58
C PRO A 313 34.26 -18.75 -4.09
N GLU A 314 34.79 -17.66 -3.52
CA GLU A 314 35.25 -17.62 -2.13
C GLU A 314 34.12 -17.28 -1.16
N THR A 315 33.17 -16.43 -1.60
CA THR A 315 32.12 -15.89 -0.70
C THR A 315 30.71 -16.43 -0.97
N GLY A 316 30.50 -17.07 -2.14
CA GLY A 316 29.19 -17.51 -2.63
C GLY A 316 28.23 -16.34 -2.94
N LYS A 317 28.71 -15.09 -2.96
CA LYS A 317 27.88 -13.91 -3.23
C LYS A 317 27.98 -13.51 -4.69
N LEU A 318 26.87 -13.01 -5.26
CA LEU A 318 26.86 -12.44 -6.59
C LEU A 318 27.64 -11.12 -6.60
N VAL A 319 28.62 -11.01 -7.50
CA VAL A 319 29.43 -9.82 -7.79
C VAL A 319 29.24 -9.41 -9.25
N ASP A 320 29.44 -8.13 -9.55
CA ASP A 320 29.30 -7.60 -10.90
C ASP A 320 30.56 -7.94 -11.73
N ASP A 321 30.35 -8.51 -12.93
CA ASP A 321 31.44 -8.82 -13.88
C ASP A 321 31.41 -7.82 -15.04
N HIS A 322 32.18 -6.77 -14.93
CA HIS A 322 32.26 -5.71 -15.93
C HIS A 322 32.94 -6.12 -17.24
N SER A 323 33.53 -7.34 -17.35
CA SER A 323 33.99 -7.87 -18.62
C SER A 323 32.82 -8.23 -19.55
N THR A 324 31.62 -8.34 -19.00
CA THR A 324 30.38 -8.68 -19.72
C THR A 324 29.51 -7.45 -20.05
N ASP A 325 30.01 -6.23 -19.81
CA ASP A 325 29.26 -4.99 -20.07
C ASP A 325 28.68 -5.01 -21.50
N THR A 326 27.36 -5.00 -21.60
CA THR A 326 26.63 -5.10 -22.87
C THR A 326 25.57 -4.03 -22.97
N LEU A 327 25.52 -3.32 -24.10
CA LEU A 327 24.45 -2.37 -24.39
C LEU A 327 23.17 -3.13 -24.75
N VAL A 328 22.10 -2.78 -24.06
CA VAL A 328 20.72 -3.16 -24.39
C VAL A 328 20.02 -1.93 -24.95
N GLU A 329 19.62 -2.02 -26.21
CA GLU A 329 18.81 -0.96 -26.83
C GLU A 329 17.43 -0.88 -26.16
N ALA A 330 17.01 0.32 -25.80
CA ALA A 330 15.70 0.57 -25.22
C ALA A 330 15.24 1.99 -25.54
N ASP A 331 13.99 2.14 -25.95
CA ASP A 331 13.35 3.44 -26.17
C ASP A 331 13.10 4.15 -24.83
N SER A 332 12.88 3.35 -23.77
CA SER A 332 12.69 3.86 -22.41
C SER A 332 13.34 2.97 -21.36
N VAL A 333 13.90 3.61 -20.33
CA VAL A 333 14.46 2.94 -19.15
C VAL A 333 13.62 3.30 -17.92
N MET A 334 13.04 2.28 -17.27
CA MET A 334 12.14 2.45 -16.14
C MET A 334 12.79 2.00 -14.84
N ILE A 335 12.95 2.93 -13.88
CA ILE A 335 13.57 2.67 -12.57
C ILE A 335 12.49 2.30 -11.55
N SER A 336 12.51 1.06 -11.02
CA SER A 336 11.55 0.51 -10.07
C SER A 336 12.24 -0.12 -8.85
N ILE A 337 13.08 0.66 -8.15
CA ILE A 337 13.90 0.19 -7.02
C ILE A 337 13.44 0.72 -5.64
N SER A 338 12.13 0.89 -5.46
CA SER A 338 11.53 1.38 -4.22
C SER A 338 11.48 2.92 -4.10
N GLN A 339 10.83 3.40 -3.05
CA GLN A 339 10.60 4.81 -2.75
C GLN A 339 10.96 5.12 -1.29
N VAL A 340 11.10 6.43 -1.00
CA VAL A 340 11.25 6.97 0.35
C VAL A 340 10.24 8.09 0.59
N PRO A 341 9.93 8.43 1.84
CA PRO A 341 9.09 9.59 2.16
C PRO A 341 9.65 10.89 1.59
N ARG A 342 8.77 11.85 1.36
CA ARG A 342 9.16 13.24 1.10
C ARG A 342 9.46 13.94 2.42
N ASP A 343 10.43 14.81 2.43
CA ASP A 343 10.95 15.53 3.60
C ASP A 343 10.32 16.90 3.87
N ARG A 344 9.36 17.33 3.03
CA ARG A 344 8.75 18.68 3.11
C ARG A 344 8.09 18.99 4.44
N LEU A 345 7.35 18.03 5.02
CA LEU A 345 6.68 18.23 6.30
C LEU A 345 7.69 18.45 7.42
N VAL A 346 8.75 17.64 7.46
CA VAL A 346 9.84 17.75 8.44
C VAL A 346 10.65 19.03 8.26
N SER A 347 10.79 19.52 7.03
CA SER A 347 11.50 20.78 6.75
C SER A 347 10.75 21.99 7.30
N LYS A 348 9.41 21.91 7.43
CA LYS A 348 8.58 22.99 7.97
C LYS A 348 8.43 22.89 9.49
N ASP A 349 8.16 21.69 9.98
CA ASP A 349 7.93 21.43 11.41
C ASP A 349 9.21 20.83 12.00
N HIS A 350 10.09 21.69 12.54
CA HIS A 350 11.42 21.33 13.03
C HIS A 350 11.41 20.35 14.21
N ASP A 351 10.28 20.21 14.89
CA ASP A 351 10.10 19.25 15.98
C ASP A 351 9.82 17.81 15.49
N LEU A 352 9.57 17.63 14.18
CA LEU A 352 9.49 16.31 13.54
C LEU A 352 10.87 15.82 13.11
N HIS A 353 11.29 14.70 13.65
CA HIS A 353 12.59 14.12 13.33
C HIS A 353 12.48 12.91 12.41
N LEU A 354 13.51 12.76 11.55
CA LEU A 354 13.71 11.56 10.74
C LEU A 354 14.75 10.65 11.38
N ASN A 355 14.57 9.35 11.22
CA ASN A 355 15.59 8.36 11.55
C ASN A 355 16.66 8.29 10.44
N GLN A 356 17.72 7.49 10.65
CA GLN A 356 18.82 7.31 9.69
C GLN A 356 18.39 6.79 8.32
N ARG A 357 17.18 6.20 8.20
CA ARG A 357 16.64 5.69 6.93
C ARG A 357 15.82 6.74 6.17
N GLY A 358 15.66 7.94 6.72
CA GLY A 358 14.87 9.02 6.14
C GLY A 358 13.36 8.82 6.29
N THR A 359 12.92 8.02 7.28
CA THR A 359 11.51 7.87 7.66
C THR A 359 11.24 8.56 8.99
N LEU A 360 9.97 8.92 9.27
CA LEU A 360 9.61 9.57 10.51
C LEU A 360 9.98 8.71 11.72
N GLN A 361 10.58 9.35 12.72
CA GLN A 361 10.86 8.73 14.00
C GLN A 361 9.57 8.70 14.84
N ILE A 362 9.25 7.55 15.40
CA ILE A 362 8.13 7.34 16.33
C ILE A 362 8.61 6.52 17.52
N ASP A 363 7.86 6.61 18.61
CA ASP A 363 7.98 5.72 19.76
C ASP A 363 7.15 4.42 19.60
N ASP A 364 7.08 3.61 20.65
CA ASP A 364 6.33 2.33 20.65
C ASP A 364 4.81 2.54 20.58
N GLN A 365 4.30 3.73 20.87
CA GLN A 365 2.90 4.11 20.74
C GLN A 365 2.57 4.71 19.38
N GLY A 366 3.59 4.92 18.54
CA GLY A 366 3.47 5.55 17.23
C GLY A 366 3.38 7.08 17.29
N GLU A 367 3.65 7.67 18.44
CA GLU A 367 3.78 9.11 18.59
C GLU A 367 5.13 9.57 18.04
N THR A 368 5.13 10.68 17.30
CA THR A 368 6.34 11.27 16.75
C THR A 368 7.11 12.06 17.84
N THR A 369 8.17 12.72 17.45
CA THR A 369 8.89 13.65 18.35
C THR A 369 8.08 14.91 18.70
N MET A 370 6.94 15.14 18.05
CA MET A 370 6.03 16.26 18.31
C MET A 370 4.79 15.75 19.06
N ASP A 371 4.49 16.31 20.25
CA ASP A 371 3.39 15.89 21.12
C ASP A 371 2.03 15.91 20.42
N GLY A 372 1.25 14.84 20.54
CA GLY A 372 -0.07 14.67 19.90
C GLY A 372 -0.03 14.40 18.41
N VAL A 373 1.16 14.21 17.82
CA VAL A 373 1.34 13.85 16.40
C VAL A 373 1.75 12.41 16.27
N PHE A 374 0.92 11.62 15.64
CA PHE A 374 1.11 10.18 15.42
C PHE A 374 1.38 9.87 13.96
N ALA A 375 2.12 8.81 13.68
CA ALA A 375 2.42 8.41 12.31
C ALA A 375 2.42 6.89 12.14
N SER A 376 2.01 6.42 10.95
CA SER A 376 2.19 5.03 10.54
C SER A 376 2.18 4.83 9.01
N GLY A 377 2.38 3.60 8.57
CA GLY A 377 2.49 3.25 7.16
C GLY A 377 3.86 3.58 6.58
N ASP A 378 3.93 3.79 5.28
CA ASP A 378 5.21 3.89 4.56
C ASP A 378 6.06 5.11 4.95
N VAL A 379 5.46 6.14 5.53
CA VAL A 379 6.20 7.30 6.05
C VAL A 379 7.10 6.94 7.23
N VAL A 380 6.77 5.86 7.95
CA VAL A 380 7.52 5.33 9.11
C VAL A 380 8.36 4.12 8.73
N THR A 381 7.78 3.17 7.97
CA THR A 381 8.41 1.85 7.73
C THR A 381 9.16 1.77 6.40
N GLY A 382 9.02 2.75 5.52
CA GLY A 382 9.27 2.59 4.09
C GLY A 382 8.16 1.79 3.41
N ALA A 383 8.24 1.63 2.10
CA ALA A 383 7.20 0.97 1.30
C ALA A 383 6.94 -0.48 1.75
N LYS A 384 5.70 -0.77 2.13
CA LYS A 384 5.18 -2.10 2.53
C LYS A 384 3.83 -2.38 1.88
N THR A 385 3.13 -3.41 2.35
CA THR A 385 1.82 -3.81 1.84
C THR A 385 0.69 -2.94 2.41
N VAL A 386 -0.44 -2.90 1.68
CA VAL A 386 -1.66 -2.19 2.12
C VAL A 386 -2.14 -2.70 3.48
N VAL A 387 -2.22 -4.02 3.63
CA VAL A 387 -2.67 -4.63 4.90
C VAL A 387 -1.73 -4.33 6.07
N ALA A 388 -0.43 -4.16 5.84
CA ALA A 388 0.51 -3.74 6.88
C ALA A 388 0.25 -2.28 7.32
N ALA A 389 -0.07 -1.40 6.37
CA ALA A 389 -0.46 -0.02 6.68
C ALA A 389 -1.77 0.04 7.48
N VAL A 390 -2.76 -0.81 7.14
CA VAL A 390 -4.02 -0.94 7.91
C VAL A 390 -3.75 -1.46 9.32
N ALA A 391 -2.93 -2.50 9.47
CA ALA A 391 -2.59 -3.08 10.77
C ALA A 391 -1.97 -2.05 11.72
N ALA A 392 -0.97 -1.31 11.22
CA ALA A 392 -0.34 -0.23 11.99
C ALA A 392 -1.33 0.89 12.31
N ALA A 393 -2.12 1.34 11.35
CA ALA A 393 -3.09 2.41 11.55
C ALA A 393 -4.16 2.05 12.61
N LYS A 394 -4.61 0.81 12.68
CA LYS A 394 -5.54 0.35 13.72
C LYS A 394 -4.96 0.57 15.11
N GLN A 395 -3.72 0.14 15.35
CA GLN A 395 -3.07 0.33 16.64
C GLN A 395 -2.89 1.81 16.97
N ILE A 396 -2.48 2.61 15.98
CA ILE A 396 -2.33 4.05 16.16
C ILE A 396 -3.67 4.74 16.47
N ALA A 397 -4.78 4.30 15.88
CA ALA A 397 -6.10 4.84 16.19
C ALA A 397 -6.48 4.64 17.67
N GLU A 398 -6.15 3.46 18.25
CA GLU A 398 -6.33 3.19 19.69
C GLU A 398 -5.48 4.15 20.54
N ASN A 399 -4.21 4.32 20.17
CA ASN A 399 -3.27 5.16 20.92
C ASN A 399 -3.65 6.65 20.83
N MET A 400 -4.09 7.12 19.65
CA MET A 400 -4.61 8.48 19.48
C MET A 400 -5.87 8.73 20.33
N ASP A 401 -6.78 7.76 20.37
CA ASP A 401 -7.99 7.84 21.20
C ASP A 401 -7.61 7.94 22.68
N ALA A 402 -6.76 7.05 23.17
CA ALA A 402 -6.27 7.06 24.55
C ALA A 402 -5.61 8.40 24.92
N TYR A 403 -4.70 8.90 24.06
CA TYR A 403 -4.07 10.21 24.25
C TYR A 403 -5.07 11.36 24.38
N MET A 404 -6.06 11.41 23.47
CA MET A 404 -7.05 12.48 23.48
C MET A 404 -8.01 12.39 24.65
N GLN A 405 -8.42 11.17 25.06
CA GLN A 405 -9.26 10.98 26.23
C GLN A 405 -8.53 11.37 27.51
N GLU A 406 -7.25 11.01 27.65
CA GLU A 406 -6.44 11.39 28.82
C GLU A 406 -6.25 12.92 28.93
N LYS A 407 -5.86 13.56 27.83
CA LYS A 407 -5.53 15.01 27.86
C LYS A 407 -6.74 15.94 27.80
N PHE A 408 -7.83 15.53 27.16
CA PHE A 408 -8.96 16.41 26.84
C PHE A 408 -10.32 15.86 27.24
N GLY A 409 -10.46 14.56 27.59
CA GLY A 409 -11.74 13.90 27.86
C GLY A 409 -12.50 14.47 29.07
N ASN A 410 -11.80 15.00 30.06
CA ASN A 410 -12.41 15.55 31.28
C ASN A 410 -12.73 17.06 31.22
N LYS A 411 -12.49 17.74 30.09
CA LYS A 411 -12.70 19.19 29.95
C LYS A 411 -14.02 19.58 29.26
N SER A 412 -14.85 18.64 28.87
CA SER A 412 -16.14 18.89 28.21
C SER A 412 -17.35 18.91 29.15
N ALA A 413 -17.13 18.97 30.47
CA ALA A 413 -18.18 19.01 31.50
C ALA A 413 -18.21 20.34 32.28
N GLU A 414 -17.56 21.40 31.80
CA GLU A 414 -17.71 22.77 32.34
C GLU A 414 -18.33 23.73 31.34
#